data_3c5ef078b2de901057cf47168f3aeb9d
#
_entry.id   3c5ef078b2de901057cf47168f3aeb9d
#
_cell.length_a   1.000
_cell.length_b   1.000
_cell.length_c   1.000
_cell.angle_alpha   90.00
_cell.angle_beta   90.00
_cell.angle_gamma   90.00
#
_symmetry.space_group_name_H-M   'P 1'
#
loop_
_entity.id
_entity.type
_entity.pdbx_description
1 polymer ?
#
loop_
_entity_poly.entity_id
_entity_poly.type
_entity_poly.pdbx_seq_one_letter_code
_entity_poly.pdbx_strand_id
1 'polypeptide(L)'
;MAEISMAAASSAGADKAVGVPLLPAGYIRSGHRSPRLRQSLGHRKLVHSLRLDPGQLGGAELKEANSAGDLGTLFSPPKTFPRWGTFSWIMASRPLHSSAVKLKVVAGQMVSNMELVPLSPLLLLLLLLLLLWVSFTLNGGKNGVKGLLPPGPTPLPILGNFLQLDRKNLVQSLMKMAEEYGPVFTVFLGLQRVVVLCGYQAVKEALVDQAEEFSGRGQLPAFSKDFNHHGIVFANGQRWQKLRRFSLTILRNFGMGKRSIEERIQEEAQCLVEELRKTEGTSFDPTFLLSRAVSNVICSIVFGNRFKYSDGKFLTLNKLITERFCLASLTAATLYNIFPEIMEKIPGAHHAGHRCSQQIISFIKERIQMQQALLDPCAPQNYIDCFLAKMEQEKHNPDSEFCVENLVMATFNLFFAGTETISTTLRYSFLILMKYPQVQEKLHEEIDRVVGAGRSPSAEDRRQMPYTEAVLHEIQRFSDILPMALPHAVTRDTRFRGYTIPKGTYVYPLLSTVHYDGEHHARPEQFDPGRFLDSHGHFKKADAFMPFSAGKRLCLGEGLARMELFLFLTTILQAFTLMSPVPLGEVSIVPSASGVSRVPMRYQLLLVPRQA
;
A
#
# COMPACT_ATOMS: atom_id res chain seq x y z
N MET A 1 -6.25 -36.94 -42.79
CA MET A 1 -7.33 -37.91 -43.06
C MET A 1 -8.43 -37.60 -42.09
N ALA A 2 -9.40 -36.98 -42.66
CA ALA A 2 -10.83 -37.26 -42.71
C ALA A 2 -11.51 -36.94 -41.39
N GLU A 3 -12.22 -35.81 -41.27
CA GLU A 3 -13.59 -35.46 -41.79
C GLU A 3 -14.70 -36.35 -41.24
N ILE A 4 -15.70 -35.66 -40.75
CA ILE A 4 -17.15 -35.71 -41.00
C ILE A 4 -17.86 -35.36 -39.69
N SER A 5 -18.54 -34.27 -39.48
CA SER A 5 -19.69 -33.58 -40.13
C SER A 5 -21.06 -34.01 -39.60
N MET A 6 -21.81 -33.02 -39.08
CA MET A 6 -23.27 -32.77 -39.17
C MET A 6 -24.28 -33.79 -38.60
N ALA A 7 -25.31 -33.42 -37.89
CA ALA A 7 -26.54 -32.68 -38.16
C ALA A 7 -27.45 -32.74 -36.93
N ALA A 8 -28.11 -31.73 -36.45
CA ALA A 8 -29.38 -31.09 -36.77
C ALA A 8 -30.64 -31.98 -36.66
N ALA A 9 -31.58 -31.56 -35.86
CA ALA A 9 -33.04 -31.48 -35.99
C ALA A 9 -33.73 -31.72 -34.67
N SER A 10 -34.46 -30.79 -34.11
CA SER A 10 -35.82 -30.25 -34.28
C SER A 10 -36.92 -31.13 -33.70
N SER A 11 -37.69 -30.55 -32.82
CA SER A 11 -39.16 -30.39 -32.76
C SER A 11 -39.62 -30.24 -31.31
N ALA A 12 -40.21 -29.16 -30.91
CA ALA A 12 -41.58 -28.69 -31.06
C ALA A 12 -42.52 -29.20 -29.94
N GLY A 13 -43.21 -28.27 -29.31
CA GLY A 13 -44.45 -28.51 -28.59
C GLY A 13 -44.59 -27.72 -27.30
N ALA A 14 -45.10 -26.51 -27.36
CA ALA A 14 -46.44 -26.01 -27.10
C ALA A 14 -46.80 -25.74 -25.62
N ASP A 15 -47.04 -24.46 -25.41
CA ASP A 15 -48.19 -23.80 -24.72
C ASP A 15 -48.33 -23.82 -23.18
N LYS A 16 -48.25 -22.67 -22.56
CA LYS A 16 -49.41 -21.88 -22.13
C LYS A 16 -49.01 -20.53 -21.53
N ALA A 17 -49.60 -19.51 -22.13
CA ALA A 17 -49.58 -18.11 -21.70
C ALA A 17 -50.69 -17.83 -20.63
N VAL A 18 -50.41 -16.90 -19.70
CA VAL A 18 -51.36 -15.99 -19.05
C VAL A 18 -50.48 -14.86 -18.48
N GLY A 19 -50.53 -13.61 -18.82
CA GLY A 19 -51.64 -12.71 -19.03
C GLY A 19 -51.17 -11.38 -18.45
N VAL A 20 -50.89 -10.42 -19.32
CA VAL A 20 -50.57 -9.00 -19.03
C VAL A 20 -51.87 -8.26 -18.75
N PRO A 21 -51.89 -7.14 -18.02
CA PRO A 21 -52.39 -5.93 -18.68
C PRO A 21 -51.47 -4.70 -18.55
N LEU A 22 -51.26 -4.11 -19.71
CA LEU A 22 -50.93 -2.73 -19.96
C LEU A 22 -52.17 -1.83 -19.76
N LEU A 23 -51.99 -0.55 -19.38
CA LEU A 23 -52.65 0.65 -19.96
C LEU A 23 -52.41 1.89 -19.09
N PRO A 24 -52.58 3.11 -19.58
CA PRO A 24 -52.06 3.73 -20.82
C PRO A 24 -51.44 5.13 -20.60
N ALA A 25 -50.85 5.64 -21.65
CA ALA A 25 -50.38 7.00 -21.80
C ALA A 25 -51.54 8.01 -21.95
N GLY A 26 -51.36 9.19 -21.35
CA GLY A 26 -52.23 10.36 -21.55
C GLY A 26 -51.41 11.62 -21.80
N TYR A 27 -51.41 12.09 -23.01
CA TYR A 27 -50.99 13.41 -23.49
C TYR A 27 -51.91 14.49 -22.97
N ILE A 28 -51.41 15.63 -22.48
CA ILE A 28 -52.02 16.98 -22.66
C ILE A 28 -50.91 18.03 -22.68
N ARG A 29 -50.87 18.77 -23.79
CA ARG A 29 -50.18 20.05 -24.02
C ARG A 29 -51.08 21.22 -23.60
N SER A 30 -50.46 22.25 -23.03
CA SER A 30 -50.76 23.71 -23.22
C SER A 30 -50.01 24.43 -22.08
N GLY A 31 -49.18 25.39 -22.22
CA GLY A 31 -49.20 26.60 -23.04
C GLY A 31 -49.53 27.77 -22.12
N HIS A 32 -48.55 28.61 -21.73
CA HIS A 32 -48.56 30.05 -21.71
C HIS A 32 -47.57 30.69 -20.71
N ARG A 33 -46.58 31.41 -21.30
CA ARG A 33 -46.17 32.83 -21.04
C ARG A 33 -45.93 33.32 -19.61
N SER A 34 -44.70 33.82 -19.48
CA SER A 34 -44.25 34.83 -18.51
C SER A 34 -45.13 36.09 -18.51
N PRO A 35 -45.03 36.89 -17.42
CA PRO A 35 -44.33 38.15 -17.63
C PRO A 35 -43.35 38.55 -16.50
N ARG A 36 -42.41 39.40 -16.92
CA ARG A 36 -41.52 40.24 -16.13
C ARG A 36 -42.30 41.19 -15.25
N LEU A 37 -41.80 41.45 -14.04
CA LEU A 37 -41.98 42.79 -13.43
C LEU A 37 -40.70 43.11 -12.62
N ARG A 38 -40.24 44.33 -12.92
CA ARG A 38 -39.17 45.12 -12.31
C ARG A 38 -39.69 45.84 -11.06
N GLN A 39 -38.71 46.36 -10.35
CA GLN A 39 -38.70 47.47 -9.37
C GLN A 39 -38.54 47.00 -7.94
N SER A 40 -37.66 47.50 -7.16
CA SER A 40 -36.73 48.62 -6.99
C SER A 40 -36.81 49.09 -5.54
N LEU A 41 -35.64 49.56 -5.03
CA LEU A 41 -35.47 50.40 -3.83
C LEU A 41 -35.53 49.66 -2.48
N GLY A 42 -34.65 49.85 -1.54
CA GLY A 42 -33.58 50.81 -1.37
C GLY A 42 -33.13 50.83 0.10
N HIS A 43 -31.90 51.29 0.30
CA HIS A 43 -31.36 51.90 1.53
C HIS A 43 -31.13 51.00 2.76
N ARG A 44 -30.10 51.09 3.51
CA ARG A 44 -28.92 51.97 3.74
C ARG A 44 -28.06 51.33 4.84
N LYS A 45 -26.77 51.31 4.62
CA LYS A 45 -25.67 51.66 5.53
C LYS A 45 -25.81 51.41 7.05
N LEU A 46 -24.85 50.65 7.57
CA LEU A 46 -24.02 51.18 8.66
C LEU A 46 -22.60 50.56 8.59
N VAL A 47 -21.65 51.42 8.26
CA VAL A 47 -20.21 51.23 8.36
C VAL A 47 -19.83 51.63 9.79
N HIS A 48 -19.13 50.80 10.51
CA HIS A 48 -18.24 51.25 11.58
C HIS A 48 -16.84 50.69 11.34
N SER A 49 -16.03 51.64 10.84
CA SER A 49 -14.56 51.58 10.84
C SER A 49 -14.05 51.80 12.26
N LEU A 50 -13.14 50.98 12.70
CA LEU A 50 -12.15 51.36 13.68
C LEU A 50 -10.78 51.15 13.07
N ARG A 51 -10.21 52.28 12.60
CA ARG A 51 -8.75 52.48 12.45
C ARG A 51 -8.19 52.66 13.84
N LEU A 52 -7.09 51.98 14.14
CA LEU A 52 -6.11 52.40 15.11
C LEU A 52 -4.75 52.47 14.43
N ASP A 53 -4.18 53.65 14.53
CA ASP A 53 -2.89 54.09 14.00
C ASP A 53 -1.71 53.55 14.81
N PRO A 54 -0.51 53.42 14.23
CA PRO A 54 0.67 52.86 14.90
C PRO A 54 1.50 53.99 15.52
N GLY A 55 1.92 53.76 16.77
CA GLY A 55 2.87 54.65 17.36
C GLY A 55 3.38 54.21 18.73
N GLN A 56 4.69 53.96 18.78
CA GLN A 56 5.58 53.96 19.93
C GLN A 56 5.55 52.78 20.90
N LEU A 57 6.61 51.98 20.92
CA LEU A 57 7.66 51.95 21.92
C LEU A 57 8.52 50.69 21.83
N GLY A 58 9.83 50.90 21.85
CA GLY A 58 10.78 50.10 22.58
C GLY A 58 11.53 49.01 21.78
N GLY A 59 12.70 49.38 21.31
CA GLY A 59 13.71 48.47 20.77
C GLY A 59 14.19 47.44 21.80
N ALA A 60 14.32 46.21 21.32
CA ALA A 60 15.28 45.26 21.85
C ALA A 60 15.82 44.48 20.64
N GLU A 61 17.09 44.68 20.39
CA GLU A 61 17.92 43.96 19.43
C GLU A 61 17.84 42.46 19.72
N LEU A 62 17.42 41.69 18.73
CA LEU A 62 17.73 40.26 18.67
C LEU A 62 18.55 40.02 17.40
N LYS A 63 19.85 39.80 17.68
CA LYS A 63 20.85 39.37 16.73
C LYS A 63 20.36 38.14 15.95
N GLU A 64 20.40 38.25 14.65
CA GLU A 64 20.40 37.12 13.74
C GLU A 64 21.59 36.20 14.07
N ALA A 65 21.30 34.98 14.45
CA ALA A 65 22.26 33.89 14.44
C ALA A 65 21.85 32.95 13.30
N ASN A 66 22.41 33.22 12.13
CA ASN A 66 22.56 32.22 11.08
C ASN A 66 23.42 31.09 11.64
N SER A 67 22.84 29.90 11.87
CA SER A 67 23.58 28.65 11.93
C SER A 67 22.85 27.61 11.11
N ALA A 68 23.26 27.50 9.86
CA ALA A 68 23.11 26.29 9.08
C ALA A 68 23.90 25.19 9.80
N GLY A 69 23.21 24.39 10.62
CA GLY A 69 23.74 23.22 11.28
C GLY A 69 23.52 21.99 10.42
N ASP A 70 24.58 21.57 9.84
CA ASP A 70 24.88 20.36 9.12
C ASP A 70 24.40 19.10 9.90
N LEU A 71 23.35 18.42 9.44
CA LEU A 71 22.85 17.13 9.92
C LEU A 71 23.43 15.98 9.07
N GLY A 72 24.73 16.08 8.76
CA GLY A 72 25.44 15.15 7.89
C GLY A 72 26.40 14.17 8.58
N THR A 73 26.41 14.04 9.91
CA THR A 73 27.40 13.17 10.58
C THR A 73 26.84 12.41 11.77
N LEU A 74 26.04 11.36 11.50
CA LEU A 74 25.65 10.40 12.53
C LEU A 74 25.61 8.94 12.03
N PHE A 75 26.45 8.59 11.06
CA PHE A 75 26.77 7.19 10.73
C PHE A 75 28.17 7.07 10.17
N SER A 76 29.17 7.11 11.08
CA SER A 76 30.50 6.55 10.79
C SER A 76 30.73 5.37 11.74
N PRO A 77 31.15 4.20 11.22
CA PRO A 77 31.46 3.06 12.07
C PRO A 77 32.81 3.29 12.79
N PRO A 78 32.96 2.83 14.05
CA PRO A 78 34.23 2.93 14.75
C PRO A 78 35.28 2.03 14.11
N LYS A 79 36.43 2.62 13.80
CA LYS A 79 37.66 1.92 13.43
C LYS A 79 38.30 1.33 14.69
N THR A 80 38.88 0.15 14.48
CA THR A 80 39.88 -0.58 15.32
C THR A 80 39.32 -1.59 16.31
N PHE A 81 39.36 -2.86 15.85
CA PHE A 81 39.51 -4.04 16.70
C PHE A 81 40.99 -4.33 16.89
N PRO A 82 41.48 -4.71 18.10
CA PRO A 82 42.84 -5.15 18.31
C PRO A 82 43.05 -6.59 17.77
N ARG A 83 44.16 -6.77 17.08
CA ARG A 83 44.69 -8.08 16.60
C ARG A 83 44.96 -8.97 17.81
N TRP A 84 44.36 -10.13 17.84
CA TRP A 84 44.78 -11.24 18.70
C TRP A 84 46.00 -11.95 18.08
N GLY A 85 47.09 -12.00 18.86
CA GLY A 85 48.31 -12.66 18.50
C GLY A 85 48.19 -14.18 18.49
N THR A 86 48.87 -14.76 17.55
CA THR A 86 49.09 -16.19 17.39
C THR A 86 49.86 -16.76 18.60
N PHE A 87 49.25 -17.69 19.34
CA PHE A 87 49.96 -18.53 20.29
C PHE A 87 50.46 -19.80 19.59
N SER A 88 51.77 -19.90 19.49
CA SER A 88 52.52 -21.08 19.01
C SER A 88 52.67 -22.07 20.17
N TRP A 89 52.32 -23.33 19.91
CA TRP A 89 52.55 -24.45 20.82
C TRP A 89 54.01 -24.88 20.77
N ILE A 90 54.69 -24.80 21.91
CA ILE A 90 55.98 -25.47 22.13
C ILE A 90 55.69 -26.74 22.93
N MET A 91 55.92 -27.89 22.32
CA MET A 91 56.00 -29.15 22.99
C MET A 91 57.31 -29.23 23.77
N ALA A 92 57.27 -29.50 25.07
CA ALA A 92 58.37 -29.95 25.87
C ALA A 92 57.99 -31.26 26.56
N SER A 93 58.63 -32.34 26.07
CA SER A 93 58.64 -33.68 26.65
C SER A 93 59.48 -33.72 27.90
N ARG A 94 59.00 -34.26 29.02
CA ARG A 94 59.83 -34.94 30.07
C ARG A 94 59.01 -36.01 30.82
N PRO A 95 59.66 -37.02 31.41
CA PRO A 95 59.19 -38.42 31.46
C PRO A 95 58.52 -38.81 32.80
N LEU A 96 57.74 -39.89 32.68
CA LEU A 96 57.14 -40.67 33.76
C LEU A 96 58.10 -41.18 34.79
N HIS A 97 57.92 -40.94 36.10
CA HIS A 97 58.10 -41.95 37.12
C HIS A 97 57.29 -41.69 38.40
N SER A 98 56.63 -42.74 38.84
CA SER A 98 56.26 -43.04 40.21
C SER A 98 55.29 -42.17 40.96
N SER A 99 54.03 -42.66 41.11
CA SER A 99 53.41 -42.76 42.44
C SER A 99 51.93 -43.24 42.31
N ALA A 100 51.78 -44.52 42.38
CA ALA A 100 50.51 -45.24 42.47
C ALA A 100 49.86 -45.19 43.89
N VAL A 101 50.32 -44.32 44.78
CA VAL A 101 49.82 -44.26 46.19
C VAL A 101 49.00 -43.00 46.51
N LYS A 102 48.97 -42.00 45.62
CA LYS A 102 48.10 -40.78 45.87
C LYS A 102 46.75 -40.77 45.20
N LEU A 103 46.38 -41.82 44.49
CA LEU A 103 45.09 -41.83 43.74
C LEU A 103 43.87 -42.20 44.58
N LYS A 104 44.03 -42.78 45.77
CA LYS A 104 42.89 -43.14 46.65
C LYS A 104 42.43 -42.06 47.60
N VAL A 105 43.24 -41.04 47.88
CA VAL A 105 42.85 -39.92 48.76
C VAL A 105 42.19 -38.79 47.97
N VAL A 106 42.56 -38.59 46.71
CA VAL A 106 41.96 -37.57 45.84
C VAL A 106 40.58 -37.96 45.32
N ALA A 107 40.31 -39.25 45.14
CA ALA A 107 38.97 -39.74 44.75
C ALA A 107 37.94 -39.65 45.90
N GLY A 108 38.36 -39.71 47.17
CA GLY A 108 37.48 -39.54 48.34
C GLY A 108 37.11 -38.08 48.63
N GLN A 109 37.98 -37.12 48.27
CA GLN A 109 37.72 -35.69 48.42
C GLN A 109 37.00 -35.05 47.22
N MET A 110 36.99 -35.71 46.04
CA MET A 110 36.19 -35.24 44.91
C MET A 110 34.69 -35.57 45.01
N VAL A 111 34.31 -36.54 45.85
CA VAL A 111 32.90 -36.92 46.00
C VAL A 111 32.22 -36.14 47.12
N SER A 112 32.95 -35.52 48.08
CA SER A 112 32.37 -34.73 49.15
C SER A 112 32.23 -33.21 48.87
N ASN A 113 32.79 -32.74 47.75
CA ASN A 113 32.69 -31.34 47.30
C ASN A 113 32.03 -31.20 45.92
N MET A 114 31.09 -32.08 45.57
CA MET A 114 30.05 -31.71 44.64
C MET A 114 29.05 -30.78 45.33
N GLU A 115 29.51 -29.59 45.70
CA GLU A 115 28.58 -28.45 45.79
C GLU A 115 27.89 -28.39 44.43
N LEU A 116 26.57 -28.62 44.42
CA LEU A 116 25.71 -28.31 43.31
C LEU A 116 26.00 -26.87 42.91
N VAL A 117 26.92 -26.69 41.93
CA VAL A 117 27.11 -25.37 41.30
C VAL A 117 25.68 -24.96 40.87
N PRO A 118 25.13 -23.90 41.44
CA PRO A 118 23.77 -23.50 41.07
C PRO A 118 23.82 -23.31 39.58
N LEU A 119 23.09 -24.17 38.84
CA LEU A 119 22.94 -24.03 37.40
C LEU A 119 22.61 -22.56 37.14
N SER A 120 23.51 -21.87 36.42
CA SER A 120 23.32 -20.44 36.20
C SER A 120 21.90 -20.23 35.68
N PRO A 121 21.19 -19.17 36.08
CA PRO A 121 19.83 -18.90 35.62
C PRO A 121 19.70 -18.99 34.09
N LEU A 122 20.80 -18.76 33.39
CA LEU A 122 20.90 -18.90 31.94
C LEU A 122 20.80 -20.37 31.50
N LEU A 123 21.44 -21.30 32.21
CA LEU A 123 21.40 -22.73 31.90
C LEU A 123 20.02 -23.33 32.20
N LEU A 124 19.39 -22.90 33.30
CA LEU A 124 17.99 -23.24 33.63
C LEU A 124 17.02 -22.72 32.57
N LEU A 125 17.22 -21.48 32.09
CA LEU A 125 16.43 -20.89 31.03
C LEU A 125 16.60 -21.67 29.70
N LEU A 126 17.83 -22.01 29.34
CA LEU A 126 18.13 -22.84 28.15
C LEU A 126 17.51 -24.23 28.24
N LEU A 127 17.57 -24.86 29.40
CA LEU A 127 16.94 -26.17 29.63
C LEU A 127 15.41 -26.07 29.53
N LEU A 128 14.83 -25.03 30.10
CA LEU A 128 13.38 -24.74 30.02
C LEU A 128 12.96 -24.51 28.57
N LEU A 129 13.73 -23.73 27.80
CA LEU A 129 13.48 -23.48 26.39
C LEU A 129 13.63 -24.76 25.56
N LEU A 130 14.59 -25.62 25.89
CA LEU A 130 14.77 -26.93 25.25
C LEU A 130 13.58 -27.87 25.57
N LEU A 131 13.14 -27.93 26.83
CA LEU A 131 11.98 -28.72 27.23
C LEU A 131 10.70 -28.22 26.59
N LEU A 132 10.50 -26.90 26.50
CA LEU A 132 9.39 -26.29 25.77
C LEU A 132 9.47 -26.62 24.27
N TRP A 133 10.65 -26.61 23.68
CA TRP A 133 10.85 -27.00 22.27
C TRP A 133 10.54 -28.48 22.04
N VAL A 134 11.04 -29.38 22.90
CA VAL A 134 10.74 -30.82 22.83
C VAL A 134 9.25 -31.08 23.07
N SER A 135 8.63 -30.42 24.05
CA SER A 135 7.19 -30.51 24.28
C SER A 135 6.36 -30.00 23.10
N PHE A 136 6.78 -28.92 22.47
CA PHE A 136 6.14 -28.35 21.28
C PHE A 136 6.27 -29.29 20.08
N THR A 137 7.45 -29.89 19.84
CA THR A 137 7.67 -30.85 18.74
C THR A 137 6.91 -32.15 18.98
N LEU A 138 6.88 -32.65 20.21
CA LEU A 138 6.14 -33.87 20.57
C LEU A 138 4.62 -33.69 20.59
N ASN A 139 4.12 -32.56 21.05
CA ASN A 139 2.69 -32.25 21.13
C ASN A 139 2.15 -31.61 19.84
N GLY A 140 2.93 -30.83 19.12
CA GLY A 140 2.59 -30.29 17.80
C GLY A 140 2.30 -31.37 16.76
N GLY A 141 2.86 -32.57 16.97
CA GLY A 141 2.54 -33.76 16.19
C GLY A 141 1.21 -34.45 16.56
N LYS A 142 0.61 -34.16 17.73
CA LYS A 142 -0.60 -34.86 18.21
C LYS A 142 -1.88 -34.05 18.07
N ASN A 143 -1.81 -32.71 18.05
CA ASN A 143 -2.99 -31.82 17.96
C ASN A 143 -3.14 -31.17 16.58
N GLY A 144 -2.20 -31.35 15.65
CA GLY A 144 -2.38 -30.96 14.25
C GLY A 144 -2.91 -32.17 13.50
N VAL A 145 -3.99 -32.01 12.77
CA VAL A 145 -4.46 -32.97 11.77
C VAL A 145 -3.28 -33.14 10.78
N LYS A 146 -2.39 -34.12 11.07
CA LYS A 146 -1.24 -34.46 10.23
C LYS A 146 -1.75 -34.73 8.82
N GLY A 147 -1.32 -33.95 7.84
CA GLY A 147 -1.65 -34.14 6.42
C GLY A 147 -2.69 -33.17 5.85
N LEU A 148 -3.23 -32.22 6.61
CA LEU A 148 -4.26 -31.30 6.13
C LEU A 148 -3.75 -29.88 5.81
N LEU A 149 -2.66 -29.42 6.47
CA LEU A 149 -2.07 -28.11 6.16
C LEU A 149 -1.12 -28.18 4.97
N PRO A 150 -0.97 -27.09 4.19
CA PRO A 150 0.09 -26.98 3.18
C PRO A 150 1.48 -27.23 3.79
N PRO A 151 2.45 -27.83 3.03
CA PRO A 151 3.80 -28.06 3.50
C PRO A 151 4.50 -26.75 3.87
N GLY A 152 5.64 -26.85 4.53
CA GLY A 152 6.44 -25.69 4.86
C GLY A 152 7.59 -26.01 5.79
N PRO A 153 8.49 -25.06 6.03
CA PRO A 153 9.64 -25.25 6.91
C PRO A 153 9.21 -25.47 8.36
N THR A 154 9.97 -26.29 9.07
CA THR A 154 9.70 -26.58 10.50
C THR A 154 9.87 -25.30 11.33
N PRO A 155 8.82 -24.85 12.06
CA PRO A 155 8.90 -23.65 12.86
C PRO A 155 9.68 -23.88 14.16
N LEU A 156 10.43 -22.88 14.58
CA LEU A 156 11.02 -22.84 15.93
C LEU A 156 9.96 -22.39 16.97
N PRO A 157 10.05 -22.86 18.23
CA PRO A 157 9.18 -22.37 19.30
C PRO A 157 9.22 -20.85 19.42
N ILE A 158 8.05 -20.22 19.56
CA ILE A 158 7.86 -18.76 19.70
C ILE A 158 8.31 -17.97 18.46
N LEU A 159 9.48 -18.28 17.89
CA LEU A 159 10.06 -17.56 16.76
C LEU A 159 9.42 -17.95 15.40
N GLY A 160 8.80 -19.13 15.32
CA GLY A 160 8.31 -19.65 14.06
C GLY A 160 9.46 -19.83 13.05
N ASN A 161 9.28 -19.36 11.83
CA ASN A 161 10.28 -19.43 10.79
C ASN A 161 11.11 -18.14 10.65
N PHE A 162 11.03 -17.23 11.65
CA PHE A 162 11.65 -15.90 11.58
C PHE A 162 13.17 -15.94 11.29
N LEU A 163 13.90 -16.91 11.82
CA LEU A 163 15.34 -17.05 11.57
C LEU A 163 15.69 -17.60 10.16
N GLN A 164 14.70 -18.18 9.47
CA GLN A 164 14.84 -18.70 8.11
C GLN A 164 14.50 -17.65 7.05
N LEU A 165 14.02 -16.48 7.47
CA LEU A 165 13.60 -15.38 6.59
C LEU A 165 14.66 -14.26 6.60
N ASP A 166 14.98 -13.73 5.42
CA ASP A 166 15.78 -12.52 5.31
C ASP A 166 14.95 -11.31 5.76
N ARG A 167 15.40 -10.67 6.84
CA ARG A 167 14.73 -9.50 7.43
C ARG A 167 14.72 -8.28 6.53
N LYS A 168 15.65 -8.19 5.57
CA LYS A 168 15.74 -7.09 4.62
C LYS A 168 14.91 -7.34 3.37
N ASN A 169 14.68 -8.62 3.03
CA ASN A 169 13.94 -9.00 1.83
C ASN A 169 13.03 -10.21 2.06
N LEU A 170 11.94 -9.97 2.81
CA LEU A 170 10.95 -11.00 3.13
C LEU A 170 10.35 -11.63 1.86
N VAL A 171 10.04 -10.81 0.86
CA VAL A 171 9.46 -11.25 -0.41
C VAL A 171 10.35 -12.27 -1.10
N GLN A 172 11.64 -11.96 -1.22
CA GLN A 172 12.61 -12.87 -1.84
C GLN A 172 12.76 -14.19 -1.08
N SER A 173 12.72 -14.13 0.26
CA SER A 173 12.76 -15.35 1.08
C SER A 173 11.54 -16.23 0.82
N LEU A 174 10.35 -15.65 0.74
CA LEU A 174 9.12 -16.40 0.44
C LEU A 174 9.11 -16.94 -0.98
N MET A 175 9.66 -16.21 -1.97
CA MET A 175 9.83 -16.71 -3.34
C MET A 175 10.72 -17.94 -3.39
N LYS A 176 11.87 -17.93 -2.68
CA LYS A 176 12.75 -19.10 -2.59
C LYS A 176 12.10 -20.30 -1.91
N MET A 177 11.31 -20.07 -0.86
CA MET A 177 10.53 -21.13 -0.22
C MET A 177 9.48 -21.73 -1.16
N ALA A 178 8.92 -20.94 -2.08
CA ALA A 178 8.00 -21.45 -3.08
C ALA A 178 8.65 -22.45 -4.06
N GLU A 179 9.94 -22.30 -4.35
CA GLU A 179 10.70 -23.25 -5.17
C GLU A 179 10.81 -24.61 -4.48
N GLU A 180 10.92 -24.63 -3.13
CA GLU A 180 11.08 -25.86 -2.34
C GLU A 180 9.73 -26.50 -1.98
N TYR A 181 8.75 -25.71 -1.52
CA TYR A 181 7.49 -26.21 -0.96
C TYR A 181 6.32 -26.14 -1.94
N GLY A 182 6.52 -25.54 -3.12
CA GLY A 182 5.49 -25.38 -4.13
C GLY A 182 4.62 -24.12 -3.97
N PRO A 183 3.55 -23.98 -4.80
CA PRO A 183 2.78 -22.75 -4.92
C PRO A 183 1.87 -22.45 -3.72
N VAL A 184 1.72 -23.38 -2.79
CA VAL A 184 0.91 -23.21 -1.56
C VAL A 184 1.67 -23.84 -0.40
N PHE A 185 2.16 -23.02 0.52
CA PHE A 185 2.92 -23.48 1.66
C PHE A 185 2.62 -22.70 2.93
N THR A 186 3.01 -23.23 4.07
CA THR A 186 2.76 -22.64 5.39
C THR A 186 4.06 -22.15 6.02
N VAL A 187 4.05 -20.91 6.49
CA VAL A 187 5.10 -20.36 7.35
C VAL A 187 4.50 -19.86 8.66
N PHE A 188 5.32 -19.82 9.70
CA PHE A 188 4.95 -19.23 11.00
C PHE A 188 5.76 -17.95 11.21
N LEU A 189 5.08 -16.83 11.27
CA LEU A 189 5.66 -15.54 11.63
C LEU A 189 5.45 -15.32 13.13
N GLY A 190 6.45 -15.69 13.93
CA GLY A 190 6.25 -15.87 15.36
C GLY A 190 5.25 -17.00 15.63
N LEU A 191 4.19 -16.70 16.33
CA LEU A 191 3.08 -17.65 16.60
C LEU A 191 1.98 -17.63 15.52
N GLN A 192 2.01 -16.64 14.64
CA GLN A 192 0.98 -16.47 13.61
C GLN A 192 1.21 -17.43 12.44
N ARG A 193 0.24 -18.31 12.20
CA ARG A 193 0.22 -19.17 11.01
C ARG A 193 -0.15 -18.37 9.78
N VAL A 194 0.64 -18.53 8.71
CA VAL A 194 0.45 -17.85 7.43
C VAL A 194 0.55 -18.88 6.31
N VAL A 195 -0.46 -18.96 5.47
CA VAL A 195 -0.40 -19.69 4.20
C VAL A 195 0.01 -18.71 3.12
N VAL A 196 1.06 -19.03 2.37
CA VAL A 196 1.56 -18.24 1.26
C VAL A 196 1.06 -18.84 -0.04
N LEU A 197 0.52 -17.98 -0.92
CA LEU A 197 0.01 -18.36 -2.24
C LEU A 197 0.94 -17.76 -3.30
N CYS A 198 1.50 -18.60 -4.17
CA CYS A 198 2.44 -18.22 -5.21
C CYS A 198 1.93 -18.61 -6.59
N GLY A 199 2.22 -17.74 -7.57
CA GLY A 199 1.81 -17.90 -8.96
C GLY A 199 0.36 -17.54 -9.22
N TYR A 200 0.07 -17.22 -10.48
CA TYR A 200 -1.23 -16.71 -10.92
C TYR A 200 -2.39 -17.66 -10.55
N GLN A 201 -2.24 -18.96 -10.82
CA GLN A 201 -3.31 -19.93 -10.63
C GLN A 201 -3.72 -20.07 -9.15
N ALA A 202 -2.75 -20.16 -8.21
CA ALA A 202 -3.07 -20.30 -6.79
C ALA A 202 -3.72 -19.04 -6.22
N VAL A 203 -3.22 -17.87 -6.64
CA VAL A 203 -3.77 -16.57 -6.21
C VAL A 203 -5.18 -16.37 -6.77
N LYS A 204 -5.41 -16.66 -8.07
CA LYS A 204 -6.73 -16.55 -8.70
C LYS A 204 -7.74 -17.48 -8.06
N GLU A 205 -7.41 -18.77 -7.90
CA GLU A 205 -8.30 -19.76 -7.28
C GLU A 205 -8.73 -19.34 -5.87
N ALA A 206 -7.80 -18.84 -5.05
CA ALA A 206 -8.12 -18.38 -3.71
C ALA A 206 -8.95 -17.09 -3.70
N LEU A 207 -8.50 -16.05 -4.42
CA LEU A 207 -9.09 -14.72 -4.29
C LEU A 207 -10.35 -14.52 -5.16
N VAL A 208 -10.49 -15.26 -6.25
CA VAL A 208 -11.60 -15.14 -7.21
C VAL A 208 -12.55 -16.32 -7.10
N ASP A 209 -12.04 -17.54 -7.23
CA ASP A 209 -12.90 -18.73 -7.32
C ASP A 209 -13.43 -19.15 -5.94
N GLN A 210 -12.66 -18.93 -4.85
CA GLN A 210 -13.06 -19.13 -3.45
C GLN A 210 -13.11 -17.80 -2.67
N ALA A 211 -13.61 -16.76 -3.32
CA ALA A 211 -13.53 -15.38 -2.84
C ALA A 211 -14.18 -15.13 -1.46
N GLU A 212 -15.21 -15.88 -1.07
CA GLU A 212 -15.87 -15.72 0.24
C GLU A 212 -14.99 -16.24 1.37
N GLU A 213 -14.39 -17.42 1.16
CA GLU A 213 -13.51 -18.07 2.13
C GLU A 213 -12.28 -17.23 2.43
N PHE A 214 -11.69 -16.61 1.40
CA PHE A 214 -10.49 -15.77 1.48
C PHE A 214 -10.79 -14.28 1.65
N SER A 215 -12.05 -13.89 1.90
CA SER A 215 -12.44 -12.47 2.05
C SER A 215 -12.05 -11.84 3.37
N GLY A 216 -11.67 -12.60 4.38
CA GLY A 216 -11.18 -12.06 5.64
C GLY A 216 -9.92 -11.23 5.46
N ARG A 217 -9.67 -10.31 6.40
CA ARG A 217 -8.47 -9.47 6.45
C ARG A 217 -7.66 -9.81 7.68
N GLY A 218 -6.40 -10.24 7.47
CA GLY A 218 -5.41 -10.37 8.51
C GLY A 218 -4.97 -9.01 9.04
N GLN A 219 -4.44 -8.99 10.24
CA GLN A 219 -3.96 -7.77 10.87
C GLN A 219 -2.48 -7.55 10.61
N LEU A 220 -2.09 -6.30 10.47
CA LEU A 220 -0.71 -5.84 10.51
C LEU A 220 -0.59 -4.91 11.72
N PRO A 221 -0.13 -5.37 12.89
CA PRO A 221 -0.09 -4.58 14.11
C PRO A 221 0.53 -3.19 13.96
N ALA A 222 1.56 -3.06 13.13
CA ALA A 222 2.17 -1.78 12.81
C ALA A 222 1.20 -0.76 12.16
N PHE A 223 0.07 -1.22 11.64
CA PHE A 223 -1.00 -0.39 11.06
C PHE A 223 -2.32 -0.54 11.80
N SER A 224 -2.75 -1.78 12.04
CA SER A 224 -4.11 -2.09 12.47
C SER A 224 -4.39 -1.69 13.91
N LYS A 225 -3.35 -1.50 14.73
CA LYS A 225 -3.49 -0.99 16.11
C LYS A 225 -4.17 0.37 16.14
N ASP A 226 -3.80 1.26 15.21
CA ASP A 226 -4.38 2.61 15.13
C ASP A 226 -5.86 2.58 14.73
N PHE A 227 -6.26 1.57 13.97
CA PHE A 227 -7.60 1.48 13.39
C PHE A 227 -8.61 0.76 14.28
N ASN A 228 -8.18 -0.03 15.25
CA ASN A 228 -9.05 -0.80 16.14
C ASN A 228 -10.22 -1.48 15.42
N HIS A 229 -9.93 -2.16 14.31
CA HIS A 229 -10.89 -2.82 13.41
C HIS A 229 -11.94 -1.88 12.74
N HIS A 230 -11.81 -0.55 12.88
CA HIS A 230 -12.66 0.43 12.20
C HIS A 230 -12.16 0.74 10.78
N GLY A 231 -13.01 1.42 10.01
CA GLY A 231 -12.73 1.80 8.64
C GLY A 231 -12.99 0.70 7.63
N ILE A 232 -12.28 0.75 6.47
CA ILE A 232 -12.57 -0.11 5.31
C ILE A 232 -11.50 -1.19 5.13
N VAL A 233 -10.22 -0.84 5.31
CA VAL A 233 -9.08 -1.68 4.90
C VAL A 233 -8.90 -2.90 5.79
N PHE A 234 -8.88 -2.71 7.13
CA PHE A 234 -8.65 -3.77 8.12
C PHE A 234 -9.92 -4.28 8.79
N ALA A 235 -11.08 -3.72 8.46
CA ALA A 235 -12.37 -4.20 8.94
C ALA A 235 -12.73 -5.57 8.33
N ASN A 236 -13.51 -6.35 9.08
CA ASN A 236 -13.99 -7.68 8.70
C ASN A 236 -15.52 -7.78 8.82
N GLY A 237 -16.09 -8.87 8.29
CA GLY A 237 -17.51 -9.21 8.43
C GLY A 237 -18.45 -8.12 7.87
N GLN A 238 -19.57 -7.92 8.58
CA GLN A 238 -20.62 -6.97 8.15
C GLN A 238 -20.14 -5.53 8.09
N ARG A 239 -19.28 -5.09 9.03
CA ARG A 239 -18.68 -3.75 9.02
C ARG A 239 -17.99 -3.48 7.70
N TRP A 240 -17.07 -4.35 7.30
CA TRP A 240 -16.38 -4.21 6.02
C TRP A 240 -17.34 -4.18 4.83
N GLN A 241 -18.34 -5.08 4.80
CA GLN A 241 -19.29 -5.16 3.68
C GLN A 241 -20.11 -3.88 3.55
N LYS A 242 -20.66 -3.36 4.67
CA LYS A 242 -21.46 -2.14 4.69
C LYS A 242 -20.63 -0.93 4.28
N LEU A 243 -19.46 -0.73 4.93
CA LEU A 243 -18.60 0.43 4.65
C LEU A 243 -17.99 0.39 3.25
N ARG A 244 -17.55 -0.78 2.77
CA ARG A 244 -17.06 -0.92 1.39
C ARG A 244 -18.12 -0.60 0.36
N ARG A 245 -19.34 -1.13 0.51
CA ARG A 245 -20.46 -0.85 -0.40
C ARG A 245 -20.78 0.64 -0.41
N PHE A 246 -20.90 1.24 0.76
CA PHE A 246 -21.14 2.67 0.90
C PHE A 246 -20.04 3.48 0.18
N SER A 247 -18.78 3.24 0.51
CA SER A 247 -17.66 3.98 -0.07
C SER A 247 -17.58 3.84 -1.59
N LEU A 248 -17.77 2.63 -2.13
CA LEU A 248 -17.84 2.42 -3.59
C LEU A 248 -18.96 3.22 -4.25
N THR A 249 -20.14 3.27 -3.61
CA THR A 249 -21.28 4.02 -4.11
C THR A 249 -20.98 5.52 -4.12
N ILE A 250 -20.45 6.05 -3.02
CA ILE A 250 -20.12 7.46 -2.90
C ILE A 250 -19.02 7.88 -3.88
N LEU A 251 -17.93 7.11 -3.96
CA LEU A 251 -16.85 7.37 -4.90
C LEU A 251 -17.33 7.35 -6.37
N ARG A 252 -18.26 6.46 -6.72
CA ARG A 252 -18.90 6.44 -8.05
C ARG A 252 -19.80 7.66 -8.26
N ASN A 253 -20.53 8.09 -7.24
CA ASN A 253 -21.42 9.25 -7.31
C ASN A 253 -20.62 10.55 -7.48
N PHE A 254 -19.49 10.69 -6.78
CA PHE A 254 -18.59 11.83 -6.94
C PHE A 254 -17.69 11.73 -8.17
N GLY A 255 -17.87 10.72 -9.00
CA GLY A 255 -17.35 10.73 -10.35
C GLY A 255 -16.25 9.74 -10.65
N MET A 256 -16.00 8.71 -9.83
CA MET A 256 -15.15 7.60 -10.28
C MET A 256 -15.68 7.04 -11.60
N GLY A 257 -14.95 7.28 -12.70
CA GLY A 257 -15.36 6.95 -14.05
C GLY A 257 -16.35 7.95 -14.69
N LYS A 258 -16.48 9.16 -14.15
CA LYS A 258 -17.30 10.25 -14.70
C LYS A 258 -16.43 11.50 -14.92
N ARG A 259 -16.93 12.40 -15.76
CA ARG A 259 -16.28 13.63 -16.17
C ARG A 259 -15.89 14.55 -15.00
N SER A 260 -16.69 14.61 -13.93
CA SER A 260 -16.43 15.49 -12.78
C SER A 260 -15.15 15.18 -12.00
N ILE A 261 -14.72 13.91 -11.92
CA ILE A 261 -13.43 13.53 -11.29
C ILE A 261 -12.28 13.79 -12.25
N GLU A 262 -12.49 13.54 -13.52
CA GLU A 262 -11.51 13.82 -14.57
C GLU A 262 -11.12 15.30 -14.57
N GLU A 263 -12.11 16.21 -14.51
CA GLU A 263 -11.89 17.66 -14.46
C GLU A 263 -11.06 18.06 -13.23
N ARG A 264 -11.31 17.46 -12.06
CA ARG A 264 -10.50 17.70 -10.85
C ARG A 264 -9.08 17.20 -10.97
N ILE A 265 -8.87 16.04 -11.61
CA ILE A 265 -7.52 15.50 -11.85
C ILE A 265 -6.78 16.39 -12.87
N GLN A 266 -7.46 16.83 -13.93
CA GLN A 266 -6.88 17.72 -14.94
C GLN A 266 -6.49 19.07 -14.34
N GLU A 267 -7.36 19.68 -13.51
CA GLU A 267 -7.06 20.91 -12.77
C GLU A 267 -5.79 20.73 -11.93
N GLU A 268 -5.72 19.65 -11.14
CA GLU A 268 -4.58 19.40 -10.27
C GLU A 268 -3.30 19.07 -11.06
N ALA A 269 -3.42 18.36 -12.19
CA ALA A 269 -2.30 18.09 -13.08
C ALA A 269 -1.73 19.38 -13.69
N GLN A 270 -2.57 20.35 -14.07
CA GLN A 270 -2.13 21.66 -14.54
C GLN A 270 -1.46 22.48 -13.42
N CYS A 271 -2.04 22.50 -12.22
CA CYS A 271 -1.40 23.11 -11.05
C CYS A 271 -0.01 22.50 -10.76
N LEU A 272 0.12 21.17 -10.91
CA LEU A 272 1.40 20.50 -10.75
C LEU A 272 2.39 20.93 -11.85
N VAL A 273 1.97 21.02 -13.11
CA VAL A 273 2.82 21.50 -14.23
C VAL A 273 3.31 22.92 -13.95
N GLU A 274 2.45 23.82 -13.43
CA GLU A 274 2.84 25.18 -13.06
C GLU A 274 3.92 25.19 -11.95
N GLU A 275 3.79 24.34 -10.94
CA GLU A 275 4.81 24.21 -9.89
C GLU A 275 6.11 23.59 -10.43
N LEU A 276 6.01 22.62 -11.34
CA LEU A 276 7.17 22.00 -11.97
C LEU A 276 7.92 23.00 -12.87
N ARG A 277 7.24 23.94 -13.54
CA ARG A 277 7.90 25.02 -14.31
C ARG A 277 8.79 25.93 -13.46
N LYS A 278 8.44 26.10 -12.18
CA LYS A 278 9.24 26.93 -11.24
C LYS A 278 10.59 26.31 -10.90
N THR A 279 10.84 25.06 -11.27
CA THR A 279 12.17 24.45 -11.09
C THR A 279 13.21 24.98 -12.08
N GLU A 280 12.77 25.65 -13.16
CA GLU A 280 13.62 26.34 -14.17
C GLU A 280 14.77 25.46 -14.66
N GLY A 281 14.54 24.16 -14.84
CA GLY A 281 15.57 23.20 -15.25
C GLY A 281 16.61 22.87 -14.17
N THR A 282 16.40 23.27 -12.92
CA THR A 282 17.26 22.85 -11.82
C THR A 282 16.90 21.44 -11.36
N SER A 283 17.88 20.72 -10.85
CA SER A 283 17.70 19.36 -10.30
C SER A 283 16.94 19.39 -8.98
N PHE A 284 15.91 18.55 -8.83
CA PHE A 284 15.10 18.48 -7.62
C PHE A 284 14.59 17.06 -7.33
N ASP A 285 14.18 16.79 -6.07
CA ASP A 285 13.50 15.55 -5.67
C ASP A 285 11.98 15.69 -5.89
N PRO A 286 11.35 14.90 -6.79
CA PRO A 286 9.93 15.04 -7.13
C PRO A 286 8.99 14.51 -6.04
N THR A 287 9.50 13.84 -5.01
CA THR A 287 8.71 13.07 -4.03
C THR A 287 7.54 13.88 -3.44
N PHE A 288 7.84 15.07 -2.90
CA PHE A 288 6.81 15.85 -2.21
C PHE A 288 5.88 16.62 -3.15
N LEU A 289 6.34 17.00 -4.34
CA LEU A 289 5.48 17.65 -5.34
C LEU A 289 4.42 16.67 -5.86
N LEU A 290 4.83 15.47 -6.23
CA LEU A 290 3.91 14.41 -6.67
C LEU A 290 2.94 14.00 -5.56
N SER A 291 3.43 13.84 -4.32
CA SER A 291 2.57 13.49 -3.19
C SER A 291 1.51 14.56 -2.93
N ARG A 292 1.84 15.85 -3.03
CA ARG A 292 0.88 16.96 -2.85
C ARG A 292 -0.20 16.97 -3.92
N ALA A 293 0.17 16.79 -5.18
CA ALA A 293 -0.79 16.78 -6.27
C ALA A 293 -1.78 15.62 -6.13
N VAL A 294 -1.27 14.39 -5.96
CA VAL A 294 -2.12 13.21 -5.77
C VAL A 294 -3.00 13.35 -4.51
N SER A 295 -2.44 13.88 -3.43
CA SER A 295 -3.17 14.12 -2.18
C SER A 295 -4.33 15.10 -2.37
N ASN A 296 -4.16 16.14 -3.20
CA ASN A 296 -5.22 17.11 -3.49
C ASN A 296 -6.39 16.51 -4.25
N VAL A 297 -6.16 15.55 -5.14
CA VAL A 297 -7.27 14.83 -5.79
C VAL A 297 -8.12 14.13 -4.73
N ILE A 298 -7.49 13.40 -3.81
CA ILE A 298 -8.21 12.75 -2.70
C ILE A 298 -8.88 13.77 -1.78
N CYS A 299 -8.21 14.89 -1.45
CA CYS A 299 -8.81 15.97 -0.66
C CYS A 299 -10.08 16.53 -1.31
N SER A 300 -10.09 16.69 -2.62
CA SER A 300 -11.26 17.17 -3.35
C SER A 300 -12.46 16.21 -3.26
N ILE A 301 -12.21 14.91 -3.14
CA ILE A 301 -13.24 13.88 -2.98
C ILE A 301 -13.72 13.81 -1.53
N VAL A 302 -12.77 13.81 -0.58
CA VAL A 302 -13.04 13.51 0.82
C VAL A 302 -13.51 14.75 1.57
N PHE A 303 -12.87 15.92 1.34
CA PHE A 303 -13.13 17.19 2.00
C PHE A 303 -13.88 18.20 1.11
N GLY A 304 -14.10 17.90 -0.18
CA GLY A 304 -14.82 18.75 -1.13
C GLY A 304 -13.97 19.81 -1.84
N ASN A 305 -12.74 20.04 -1.45
CA ASN A 305 -11.86 21.06 -2.03
C ASN A 305 -10.39 20.66 -2.00
N ARG A 306 -9.59 21.29 -2.88
CA ARG A 306 -8.13 21.19 -2.90
C ARG A 306 -7.50 22.20 -1.94
N PHE A 307 -6.26 21.93 -1.53
CA PHE A 307 -5.44 22.85 -0.73
C PHE A 307 -4.39 23.55 -1.61
N LYS A 308 -3.98 24.75 -1.19
CA LYS A 308 -2.82 25.42 -1.79
C LYS A 308 -1.54 24.65 -1.45
N TYR A 309 -0.61 24.57 -2.39
CA TYR A 309 0.69 23.91 -2.17
C TYR A 309 1.55 24.58 -1.08
N SER A 310 1.22 25.82 -0.72
CA SER A 310 1.86 26.56 0.38
C SER A 310 1.13 26.44 1.73
N ASP A 311 0.00 25.70 1.81
CA ASP A 311 -0.73 25.54 3.07
C ASP A 311 0.07 24.69 4.06
N GLY A 312 0.44 25.29 5.21
CA GLY A 312 1.30 24.66 6.20
C GLY A 312 0.70 23.40 6.84
N LYS A 313 -0.63 23.37 7.08
CA LYS A 313 -1.31 22.17 7.61
C LYS A 313 -1.30 21.03 6.58
N PHE A 314 -1.53 21.35 5.32
CA PHE A 314 -1.50 20.40 4.23
C PHE A 314 -0.08 19.86 3.98
N LEU A 315 0.94 20.71 4.02
CA LEU A 315 2.35 20.29 3.92
C LEU A 315 2.73 19.32 5.05
N THR A 316 2.32 19.63 6.28
CA THR A 316 2.55 18.76 7.43
C THR A 316 1.85 17.41 7.26
N LEU A 317 0.60 17.42 6.83
CA LEU A 317 -0.18 16.21 6.57
C LEU A 317 0.48 15.30 5.54
N ASN A 318 0.91 15.85 4.39
CA ASN A 318 1.60 15.09 3.34
C ASN A 318 2.93 14.51 3.83
N LYS A 319 3.70 15.28 4.60
CA LYS A 319 4.93 14.78 5.22
C LYS A 319 4.66 13.59 6.15
N LEU A 320 3.65 13.69 7.01
CA LEU A 320 3.27 12.61 7.93
C LEU A 320 2.83 11.34 7.19
N ILE A 321 2.10 11.47 6.09
CA ILE A 321 1.64 10.33 5.28
C ILE A 321 2.82 9.62 4.63
N THR A 322 3.69 10.37 3.95
CA THR A 322 4.88 9.80 3.30
C THR A 322 5.82 9.17 4.34
N GLU A 323 6.04 9.83 5.48
CA GLU A 323 6.84 9.28 6.58
C GLU A 323 6.22 8.00 7.14
N ARG A 324 4.90 7.99 7.37
CA ARG A 324 4.15 6.81 7.84
C ARG A 324 4.28 5.62 6.90
N PHE A 325 4.23 5.87 5.59
CA PHE A 325 4.38 4.84 4.56
C PHE A 325 5.80 4.27 4.53
N CYS A 326 6.80 5.12 4.57
CA CYS A 326 8.21 4.70 4.65
C CYS A 326 8.50 3.88 5.93
N LEU A 327 8.02 4.35 7.09
CA LEU A 327 8.18 3.66 8.38
C LEU A 327 7.56 2.26 8.38
N ALA A 328 6.46 2.05 7.67
CA ALA A 328 5.80 0.75 7.54
C ALA A 328 6.61 -0.30 6.78
N SER A 329 7.52 0.14 5.92
CA SER A 329 8.38 -0.73 5.09
C SER A 329 9.71 -1.06 5.78
N LEU A 330 9.98 -0.50 6.98
CA LEU A 330 11.20 -0.77 7.72
C LEU A 330 11.18 -2.15 8.40
N THR A 331 12.36 -2.72 8.60
CA THR A 331 12.56 -3.97 9.36
C THR A 331 11.92 -3.91 10.76
N ALA A 332 11.97 -2.74 11.43
CA ALA A 332 11.34 -2.55 12.74
C ALA A 332 9.82 -2.74 12.70
N ALA A 333 9.15 -2.30 11.63
CA ALA A 333 7.71 -2.53 11.44
C ALA A 333 7.41 -4.00 11.14
N THR A 334 8.26 -4.68 10.38
CA THR A 334 8.16 -6.13 10.15
C THR A 334 8.28 -6.90 11.47
N LEU A 335 9.25 -6.56 12.30
CA LEU A 335 9.40 -7.15 13.64
C LEU A 335 8.18 -6.89 14.53
N TYR A 336 7.63 -5.68 14.48
CA TYR A 336 6.43 -5.33 15.22
C TYR A 336 5.19 -6.10 14.74
N ASN A 337 5.09 -6.38 13.43
CA ASN A 337 4.03 -7.21 12.89
C ASN A 337 4.12 -8.68 13.34
N ILE A 338 5.33 -9.17 13.62
CA ILE A 338 5.59 -10.57 14.03
C ILE A 338 5.50 -10.72 15.55
N PHE A 339 6.04 -9.78 16.32
CA PHE A 339 6.16 -9.81 17.78
C PHE A 339 5.58 -8.54 18.45
N PRO A 340 4.28 -8.24 18.27
CA PRO A 340 3.70 -6.96 18.71
C PRO A 340 3.84 -6.72 20.21
N GLU A 341 3.59 -7.73 21.05
CA GLU A 341 3.63 -7.62 22.51
C GLU A 341 5.04 -7.31 23.06
N ILE A 342 6.06 -7.85 22.42
CA ILE A 342 7.47 -7.62 22.78
C ILE A 342 7.90 -6.25 22.29
N MET A 343 7.66 -5.97 21.02
CA MET A 343 8.08 -4.72 20.37
C MET A 343 7.40 -3.50 20.98
N GLU A 344 6.18 -3.63 21.51
CA GLU A 344 5.48 -2.54 22.18
C GLU A 344 6.25 -2.00 23.40
N LYS A 345 6.98 -2.87 24.08
CA LYS A 345 7.75 -2.53 25.29
C LYS A 345 9.15 -2.00 24.98
N ILE A 346 9.60 -2.14 23.72
CA ILE A 346 10.94 -1.72 23.28
C ILE A 346 10.85 -0.37 22.60
N PRO A 347 11.60 0.66 23.04
CA PRO A 347 11.63 1.95 22.35
C PRO A 347 12.25 1.80 20.96
N GLY A 348 11.66 2.46 19.94
CA GLY A 348 12.17 2.34 18.58
C GLY A 348 11.35 3.05 17.50
N ALA A 349 11.83 2.97 16.27
CA ALA A 349 11.23 3.62 15.10
C ALA A 349 9.79 3.18 14.81
N HIS A 350 9.38 1.97 15.23
CA HIS A 350 8.00 1.50 15.06
C HIS A 350 6.96 2.35 15.81
N HIS A 351 7.34 3.00 16.93
CA HIS A 351 6.46 3.94 17.62
C HIS A 351 6.28 5.27 16.86
N ALA A 352 7.24 5.65 16.01
CA ALA A 352 7.10 6.84 15.17
C ALA A 352 5.90 6.71 14.21
N GLY A 353 5.68 5.51 13.64
CA GLY A 353 4.53 5.24 12.80
C GLY A 353 3.19 5.49 13.51
N HIS A 354 3.06 5.05 14.75
CA HIS A 354 1.87 5.34 15.57
C HIS A 354 1.69 6.84 15.82
N ARG A 355 2.78 7.57 16.16
CA ARG A 355 2.71 9.03 16.35
C ARG A 355 2.26 9.77 15.08
N CYS A 356 2.78 9.38 13.92
CA CYS A 356 2.30 9.92 12.62
C CYS A 356 0.81 9.65 12.43
N SER A 357 0.34 8.42 12.68
CA SER A 357 -1.08 8.08 12.58
C SER A 357 -1.95 8.94 13.49
N GLN A 358 -1.56 9.16 14.75
CA GLN A 358 -2.35 9.97 15.69
C GLN A 358 -2.45 11.43 15.24
N GLN A 359 -1.40 12.01 14.68
CA GLN A 359 -1.44 13.38 14.13
C GLN A 359 -2.36 13.48 12.89
N ILE A 360 -2.31 12.49 12.00
CA ILE A 360 -3.21 12.42 10.84
C ILE A 360 -4.68 12.28 11.32
N ILE A 361 -4.93 11.41 12.29
CA ILE A 361 -6.25 11.21 12.90
C ILE A 361 -6.78 12.51 13.51
N SER A 362 -5.93 13.25 14.22
CA SER A 362 -6.28 14.54 14.81
C SER A 362 -6.69 15.56 13.75
N PHE A 363 -5.93 15.65 12.65
CA PHE A 363 -6.29 16.50 11.52
C PHE A 363 -7.64 16.10 10.90
N ILE A 364 -7.88 14.82 10.69
CA ILE A 364 -9.14 14.31 10.13
C ILE A 364 -10.31 14.66 11.05
N LYS A 365 -10.17 14.48 12.35
CA LYS A 365 -11.21 14.82 13.34
C LYS A 365 -11.53 16.31 13.31
N GLU A 366 -10.52 17.19 13.26
CA GLU A 366 -10.71 18.63 13.12
C GLU A 366 -11.54 18.94 11.86
N ARG A 367 -11.22 18.32 10.72
CA ARG A 367 -11.96 18.51 9.46
C ARG A 367 -13.40 18.01 9.53
N ILE A 368 -13.63 16.85 10.13
CA ILE A 368 -14.98 16.30 10.32
C ILE A 368 -15.83 17.25 11.16
N GLN A 369 -15.29 17.79 12.27
CA GLN A 369 -16.00 18.76 13.12
C GLN A 369 -16.37 20.02 12.36
N MET A 370 -15.45 20.57 11.55
CA MET A 370 -15.72 21.74 10.71
C MET A 370 -16.84 21.48 9.70
N GLN A 371 -16.81 20.31 9.03
CA GLN A 371 -17.82 19.95 8.04
C GLN A 371 -19.18 19.63 8.68
N GLN A 372 -19.19 19.01 9.85
CA GLN A 372 -20.42 18.76 10.60
C GLN A 372 -21.17 20.05 10.95
N ALA A 373 -20.43 21.13 11.25
CA ALA A 373 -21.01 22.44 11.53
C ALA A 373 -21.61 23.14 10.29
N LEU A 374 -21.19 22.73 9.09
CA LEU A 374 -21.59 23.33 7.80
C LEU A 374 -22.47 22.39 6.96
N LEU A 375 -22.80 21.20 7.46
CA LEU A 375 -23.49 20.16 6.72
C LEU A 375 -24.88 20.59 6.28
N ASP A 376 -25.14 20.52 4.97
CA ASP A 376 -26.49 20.43 4.43
C ASP A 376 -26.80 18.95 4.13
N PRO A 377 -27.64 18.29 4.95
CA PRO A 377 -27.96 16.88 4.76
C PRO A 377 -28.69 16.57 3.44
N CYS A 378 -29.34 17.59 2.82
CA CYS A 378 -30.08 17.45 1.56
C CYS A 378 -29.16 17.55 0.34
N ALA A 379 -27.96 18.15 0.48
CA ALA A 379 -27.03 18.40 -0.61
C ALA A 379 -25.57 18.08 -0.22
N PRO A 380 -25.24 16.83 0.16
CA PRO A 380 -23.88 16.45 0.55
C PRO A 380 -22.90 16.63 -0.62
N GLN A 381 -21.78 17.33 -0.38
CA GLN A 381 -20.82 17.74 -1.41
C GLN A 381 -19.56 16.86 -1.48
N ASN A 382 -19.32 16.04 -0.49
CA ASN A 382 -18.10 15.23 -0.38
C ASN A 382 -18.36 13.93 0.41
N TYR A 383 -17.32 13.10 0.54
CA TYR A 383 -17.42 11.80 1.22
C TYR A 383 -17.84 11.94 2.70
N ILE A 384 -17.27 12.90 3.42
CA ILE A 384 -17.59 13.13 4.84
C ILE A 384 -19.04 13.56 5.00
N ASP A 385 -19.53 14.49 4.19
CA ASP A 385 -20.94 14.94 4.23
C ASP A 385 -21.90 13.76 4.00
N CYS A 386 -21.62 12.92 3.00
CA CYS A 386 -22.43 11.73 2.74
C CYS A 386 -22.43 10.75 3.92
N PHE A 387 -21.28 10.59 4.57
CA PHE A 387 -21.18 9.71 5.72
C PHE A 387 -21.92 10.27 6.94
N LEU A 388 -21.79 11.56 7.22
CA LEU A 388 -22.50 12.25 8.30
C LEU A 388 -24.02 12.21 8.06
N ALA A 389 -24.48 12.46 6.84
CA ALA A 389 -25.90 12.31 6.50
C ALA A 389 -26.40 10.88 6.70
N LYS A 390 -25.57 9.87 6.39
CA LYS A 390 -25.89 8.46 6.63
C LYS A 390 -25.93 8.11 8.10
N MET A 391 -25.04 8.69 8.92
CA MET A 391 -25.04 8.54 10.38
C MET A 391 -26.36 9.05 10.97
N GLU A 392 -26.82 10.22 10.53
CA GLU A 392 -28.09 10.80 10.99
C GLU A 392 -29.29 9.94 10.58
N GLN A 393 -29.31 9.41 9.35
CA GLN A 393 -30.35 8.49 8.89
C GLN A 393 -30.44 7.20 9.71
N GLU A 394 -29.31 6.69 10.16
CA GLU A 394 -29.21 5.42 10.90
C GLU A 394 -29.05 5.59 12.42
N LYS A 395 -29.22 6.81 12.96
CA LYS A 395 -28.95 7.10 14.39
C LYS A 395 -29.73 6.24 15.39
N HIS A 396 -30.89 5.74 15.00
CA HIS A 396 -31.74 4.88 15.83
C HIS A 396 -31.52 3.37 15.57
N ASN A 397 -30.64 3.01 14.65
CA ASN A 397 -30.32 1.62 14.35
C ASN A 397 -29.14 1.15 15.23
N PRO A 398 -29.36 0.25 16.21
CA PRO A 398 -28.29 -0.23 17.10
C PRO A 398 -27.21 -1.04 16.36
N ASP A 399 -27.53 -1.61 15.19
CA ASP A 399 -26.63 -2.39 14.35
C ASP A 399 -25.96 -1.52 13.26
N SER A 400 -26.05 -0.20 13.38
CA SER A 400 -25.40 0.70 12.41
C SER A 400 -23.88 0.66 12.54
N GLU A 401 -23.21 0.54 11.41
CA GLU A 401 -21.75 0.69 11.31
C GLU A 401 -21.35 2.14 10.95
N PHE A 402 -22.32 3.04 10.85
CA PHE A 402 -22.07 4.46 10.59
C PHE A 402 -21.92 5.22 11.90
N CYS A 403 -20.69 5.26 12.43
CA CYS A 403 -20.29 5.96 13.64
C CYS A 403 -19.06 6.82 13.36
N VAL A 404 -18.72 7.72 14.29
CA VAL A 404 -17.61 8.68 14.14
C VAL A 404 -16.27 7.94 13.98
N GLU A 405 -16.05 6.85 14.71
CA GLU A 405 -14.83 6.05 14.64
C GLU A 405 -14.64 5.46 13.22
N ASN A 406 -15.71 4.91 12.65
CA ASN A 406 -15.67 4.39 11.29
C ASN A 406 -15.52 5.51 10.25
N LEU A 407 -16.11 6.68 10.45
CA LEU A 407 -15.91 7.84 9.57
C LEU A 407 -14.44 8.28 9.57
N VAL A 408 -13.86 8.48 10.75
CA VAL A 408 -12.46 8.92 10.90
C VAL A 408 -11.52 7.90 10.23
N MET A 409 -11.73 6.60 10.50
CA MET A 409 -10.85 5.56 9.96
C MET A 409 -11.07 5.31 8.48
N ALA A 410 -12.31 5.41 7.97
CA ALA A 410 -12.59 5.33 6.53
C ALA A 410 -11.94 6.50 5.78
N THR A 411 -12.05 7.71 6.32
CA THR A 411 -11.37 8.90 5.79
C THR A 411 -9.85 8.72 5.77
N PHE A 412 -9.27 8.26 6.88
CA PHE A 412 -7.84 7.93 6.95
C PHE A 412 -7.43 6.90 5.89
N ASN A 413 -8.22 5.82 5.74
CA ASN A 413 -7.94 4.77 4.77
C ASN A 413 -7.96 5.28 3.34
N LEU A 414 -8.96 6.08 2.96
CA LEU A 414 -9.07 6.67 1.61
C LEU A 414 -7.90 7.61 1.34
N PHE A 415 -7.59 8.47 2.31
CA PHE A 415 -6.55 9.47 2.16
C PHE A 415 -5.15 8.85 2.06
N PHE A 416 -4.82 7.93 2.97
CA PHE A 416 -3.54 7.24 2.98
C PHE A 416 -3.33 6.36 1.73
N ALA A 417 -4.33 5.53 1.39
CA ALA A 417 -4.24 4.62 0.26
C ALA A 417 -4.20 5.36 -1.09
N GLY A 418 -5.01 6.42 -1.25
CA GLY A 418 -5.07 7.18 -2.50
C GLY A 418 -3.86 8.06 -2.74
N THR A 419 -3.18 8.54 -1.68
CA THR A 419 -2.00 9.41 -1.83
C THR A 419 -0.73 8.60 -2.14
N GLU A 420 -0.35 7.66 -1.27
CA GLU A 420 0.98 7.05 -1.32
C GLU A 420 1.15 6.05 -2.47
N THR A 421 0.10 5.32 -2.83
CA THR A 421 0.23 4.33 -3.92
C THR A 421 0.44 5.00 -5.27
N ILE A 422 -0.33 6.05 -5.58
CA ILE A 422 -0.24 6.76 -6.86
C ILE A 422 1.04 7.59 -6.93
N SER A 423 1.37 8.36 -5.88
CA SER A 423 2.60 9.16 -5.86
C SER A 423 3.85 8.28 -5.98
N THR A 424 3.88 7.12 -5.33
CA THR A 424 4.98 6.14 -5.47
C THR A 424 5.04 5.55 -6.88
N THR A 425 3.91 5.24 -7.50
CA THR A 425 3.87 4.75 -8.88
C THR A 425 4.37 5.82 -9.87
N LEU A 426 3.96 7.09 -9.69
CA LEU A 426 4.46 8.21 -10.51
C LEU A 426 5.97 8.42 -10.31
N ARG A 427 6.48 8.28 -9.08
CA ARG A 427 7.92 8.33 -8.82
C ARG A 427 8.68 7.22 -9.56
N TYR A 428 8.14 5.99 -9.57
CA TYR A 428 8.70 4.90 -10.38
C TYR A 428 8.58 5.19 -11.87
N SER A 429 7.46 5.77 -12.33
CA SER A 429 7.28 6.16 -13.73
C SER A 429 8.40 7.10 -14.19
N PHE A 430 8.68 8.16 -13.41
CA PHE A 430 9.72 9.11 -13.73
C PHE A 430 11.12 8.45 -13.74
N LEU A 431 11.41 7.67 -12.71
CA LEU A 431 12.69 6.97 -12.57
C LEU A 431 12.94 5.98 -13.73
N ILE A 432 11.91 5.22 -14.10
CA ILE A 432 11.96 4.29 -15.23
C ILE A 432 12.11 5.03 -16.55
N LEU A 433 11.34 6.09 -16.78
CA LEU A 433 11.42 6.87 -18.02
C LEU A 433 12.75 7.59 -18.20
N MET A 434 13.38 8.06 -17.12
CA MET A 434 14.76 8.56 -17.17
C MET A 434 15.74 7.46 -17.57
N LYS A 435 15.58 6.23 -17.07
CA LYS A 435 16.46 5.09 -17.38
C LYS A 435 16.25 4.55 -18.79
N TYR A 436 15.06 4.68 -19.34
CA TYR A 436 14.68 4.19 -20.68
C TYR A 436 14.19 5.34 -21.57
N PRO A 437 15.07 6.26 -22.02
CA PRO A 437 14.66 7.45 -22.76
C PRO A 437 13.94 7.12 -24.08
N GLN A 438 14.26 6.00 -24.73
CA GLN A 438 13.57 5.51 -25.92
C GLN A 438 12.08 5.19 -25.68
N VAL A 439 11.71 4.84 -24.45
CA VAL A 439 10.30 4.64 -24.07
C VAL A 439 9.60 5.98 -23.91
N GLN A 440 10.28 6.94 -23.30
CA GLN A 440 9.77 8.30 -23.15
C GLN A 440 9.55 8.98 -24.52
N GLU A 441 10.46 8.80 -25.47
CA GLU A 441 10.34 9.32 -26.83
C GLU A 441 9.06 8.83 -27.52
N LYS A 442 8.80 7.52 -27.49
CA LYS A 442 7.56 6.95 -28.05
C LYS A 442 6.30 7.44 -27.33
N LEU A 443 6.38 7.71 -26.02
CA LEU A 443 5.27 8.34 -25.31
C LEU A 443 5.02 9.76 -25.80
N HIS A 444 6.07 10.55 -26.03
CA HIS A 444 5.97 11.87 -26.62
C HIS A 444 5.34 11.83 -28.00
N GLU A 445 5.79 10.94 -28.88
CA GLU A 445 5.21 10.75 -30.23
C GLU A 445 3.70 10.42 -30.17
N GLU A 446 3.28 9.54 -29.24
CA GLU A 446 1.88 9.19 -29.10
C GLU A 446 1.05 10.34 -28.53
N ILE A 447 1.57 11.08 -27.54
CA ILE A 447 0.94 12.27 -26.95
C ILE A 447 0.76 13.35 -28.02
N ASP A 448 1.81 13.64 -28.80
CA ASP A 448 1.77 14.66 -29.85
C ASP A 448 0.75 14.33 -30.94
N ARG A 449 0.69 13.06 -31.33
CA ARG A 449 -0.24 12.57 -32.35
C ARG A 449 -1.70 12.62 -31.89
N VAL A 450 -2.00 12.27 -30.64
CA VAL A 450 -3.39 12.09 -30.16
C VAL A 450 -3.91 13.34 -29.48
N VAL A 451 -3.08 13.99 -28.64
CA VAL A 451 -3.48 15.13 -27.83
C VAL A 451 -3.00 16.44 -28.45
N GLY A 452 -1.76 16.47 -28.94
CA GLY A 452 -1.08 17.69 -29.42
C GLY A 452 -0.78 18.66 -28.29
N ALA A 453 -0.39 19.90 -28.66
CA ALA A 453 -0.05 20.96 -27.71
C ALA A 453 -1.25 21.84 -27.30
N GLY A 454 -2.36 21.81 -28.06
CA GLY A 454 -3.46 22.77 -27.96
C GLY A 454 -4.49 22.49 -26.86
N ARG A 455 -4.47 21.34 -26.21
CA ARG A 455 -5.43 20.95 -25.17
C ARG A 455 -4.82 20.04 -24.10
N SER A 456 -5.47 19.95 -22.97
CA SER A 456 -5.09 18.98 -21.94
C SER A 456 -5.49 17.56 -22.34
N PRO A 457 -4.73 16.53 -21.93
CA PRO A 457 -5.12 15.13 -22.06
C PRO A 457 -6.46 14.84 -21.35
N SER A 458 -7.24 13.94 -21.92
CA SER A 458 -8.52 13.47 -21.37
C SER A 458 -8.55 11.95 -21.21
N ALA A 459 -9.42 11.44 -20.36
CA ALA A 459 -9.57 9.99 -20.17
C ALA A 459 -10.04 9.26 -21.45
N GLU A 460 -10.67 9.98 -22.37
CA GLU A 460 -11.09 9.46 -23.67
C GLU A 460 -9.92 9.17 -24.60
N ASP A 461 -8.84 9.99 -24.51
CA ASP A 461 -7.63 9.84 -25.32
C ASP A 461 -6.94 8.49 -25.08
N ARG A 462 -7.09 7.93 -23.89
CA ARG A 462 -6.53 6.64 -23.50
C ARG A 462 -6.84 5.51 -24.47
N ARG A 463 -8.02 5.55 -25.11
CA ARG A 463 -8.42 4.55 -26.11
C ARG A 463 -7.59 4.62 -27.38
N GLN A 464 -7.03 5.79 -27.69
CA GLN A 464 -6.22 6.06 -28.86
C GLN A 464 -4.71 6.07 -28.55
N MET A 465 -4.36 5.74 -27.29
CA MET A 465 -2.99 5.75 -26.77
C MET A 465 -2.58 4.36 -26.23
N PRO A 466 -2.57 3.31 -27.07
CA PRO A 466 -2.28 1.94 -26.65
C PRO A 466 -0.86 1.77 -26.11
N TYR A 467 0.13 2.52 -26.61
CA TYR A 467 1.49 2.45 -26.10
C TYR A 467 1.60 3.05 -24.70
N THR A 468 0.98 4.18 -24.46
CA THR A 468 0.90 4.80 -23.11
C THR A 468 0.22 3.86 -22.12
N GLU A 469 -0.86 3.19 -22.53
CA GLU A 469 -1.55 2.20 -21.71
C GLU A 469 -0.63 1.01 -21.39
N ALA A 470 0.11 0.52 -22.39
CA ALA A 470 1.08 -0.56 -22.19
C ALA A 470 2.22 -0.16 -21.25
N VAL A 471 2.75 1.06 -21.39
CA VAL A 471 3.79 1.59 -20.49
C VAL A 471 3.29 1.68 -19.05
N LEU A 472 2.08 2.20 -18.82
CA LEU A 472 1.50 2.28 -17.47
C LEU A 472 1.29 0.90 -16.85
N HIS A 473 0.88 -0.10 -17.62
CA HIS A 473 0.75 -1.47 -17.15
C HIS A 473 2.12 -2.07 -16.80
N GLU A 474 3.11 -1.87 -17.65
CA GLU A 474 4.45 -2.38 -17.41
C GLU A 474 5.12 -1.70 -16.21
N ILE A 475 4.93 -0.40 -16.02
CA ILE A 475 5.39 0.31 -14.81
C ILE A 475 4.80 -0.33 -13.55
N GLN A 476 3.48 -0.58 -13.53
CA GLN A 476 2.81 -1.17 -12.37
C GLN A 476 3.27 -2.62 -12.11
N ARG A 477 3.44 -3.44 -13.17
CA ARG A 477 3.98 -4.79 -13.05
C ARG A 477 5.41 -4.78 -12.51
N PHE A 478 6.27 -3.98 -13.12
CA PHE A 478 7.71 -3.95 -12.86
C PHE A 478 8.05 -3.32 -11.52
N SER A 479 7.35 -2.25 -11.11
CA SER A 479 7.56 -1.63 -9.79
C SER A 479 7.01 -2.49 -8.66
N ASP A 480 5.94 -3.25 -8.89
CA ASP A 480 5.35 -4.21 -7.95
C ASP A 480 5.27 -3.65 -6.52
N ILE A 481 4.63 -2.48 -6.38
CA ILE A 481 4.68 -1.64 -5.16
C ILE A 481 4.11 -2.32 -3.91
N LEU A 482 3.20 -3.30 -4.07
CA LEU A 482 2.63 -4.09 -2.99
C LEU A 482 2.82 -5.59 -3.24
N PRO A 483 4.04 -6.11 -3.09
CA PRO A 483 4.47 -7.43 -3.55
C PRO A 483 3.74 -8.62 -2.91
N MET A 484 3.17 -8.42 -1.71
CA MET A 484 2.42 -9.44 -0.95
C MET A 484 0.95 -9.07 -0.79
N ALA A 485 0.46 -8.04 -1.49
CA ALA A 485 -0.83 -7.41 -1.20
C ALA A 485 -0.98 -7.04 0.30
N LEU A 486 -2.21 -6.90 0.79
CA LEU A 486 -2.47 -6.85 2.23
C LEU A 486 -2.90 -8.24 2.71
N PRO A 487 -2.54 -8.66 3.93
CA PRO A 487 -2.85 -9.98 4.43
C PRO A 487 -4.35 -10.29 4.35
N HIS A 488 -4.70 -11.41 3.77
CA HIS A 488 -6.03 -11.99 3.88
C HIS A 488 -6.13 -12.88 5.13
N ALA A 489 -7.34 -13.31 5.47
CA ALA A 489 -7.58 -14.34 6.47
C ALA A 489 -8.72 -15.25 6.01
N VAL A 490 -8.63 -16.52 6.34
CA VAL A 490 -9.67 -17.48 6.00
C VAL A 490 -10.87 -17.29 6.95
N THR A 491 -12.07 -17.12 6.39
CA THR A 491 -13.30 -16.81 7.14
C THR A 491 -13.93 -18.02 7.81
N ARG A 492 -13.67 -19.24 7.32
CA ARG A 492 -14.12 -20.55 7.82
C ARG A 492 -13.09 -21.61 7.46
N ASP A 493 -13.18 -22.80 8.05
CA ASP A 493 -12.34 -23.91 7.65
C ASP A 493 -12.56 -24.20 6.17
N THR A 494 -11.48 -24.16 5.38
CA THR A 494 -11.54 -24.12 3.92
C THR A 494 -10.68 -25.22 3.32
N ARG A 495 -11.25 -25.97 2.38
CA ARG A 495 -10.48 -26.91 1.55
C ARG A 495 -9.90 -26.15 0.34
N PHE A 496 -8.57 -26.24 0.19
CA PHE A 496 -7.86 -25.58 -0.88
C PHE A 496 -6.73 -26.48 -1.39
N ARG A 497 -6.79 -26.89 -2.66
CA ARG A 497 -5.78 -27.74 -3.32
C ARG A 497 -5.40 -28.99 -2.53
N GLY A 498 -6.39 -29.69 -1.97
CA GLY A 498 -6.17 -30.90 -1.17
C GLY A 498 -5.82 -30.66 0.29
N TYR A 499 -5.57 -29.41 0.70
CA TYR A 499 -5.30 -29.02 2.07
C TYR A 499 -6.56 -28.54 2.79
N THR A 500 -6.55 -28.56 4.11
CA THR A 500 -7.57 -27.91 4.94
C THR A 500 -6.92 -26.75 5.69
N ILE A 501 -7.32 -25.53 5.37
CA ILE A 501 -6.82 -24.31 6.00
C ILE A 501 -7.83 -23.90 7.07
N PRO A 502 -7.45 -23.89 8.36
CA PRO A 502 -8.37 -23.53 9.46
C PRO A 502 -8.78 -22.07 9.41
N LYS A 503 -9.99 -21.79 9.88
CA LYS A 503 -10.51 -20.42 10.07
C LYS A 503 -9.49 -19.55 10.81
N GLY A 504 -9.36 -18.31 10.38
CA GLY A 504 -8.46 -17.32 10.99
C GLY A 504 -6.99 -17.46 10.57
N THR A 505 -6.62 -18.48 9.78
CA THR A 505 -5.29 -18.57 9.19
C THR A 505 -5.06 -17.38 8.27
N TYR A 506 -3.93 -16.69 8.42
CA TYR A 506 -3.58 -15.60 7.50
C TYR A 506 -3.12 -16.16 6.16
N VAL A 507 -3.40 -15.40 5.11
CA VAL A 507 -3.04 -15.76 3.75
C VAL A 507 -2.34 -14.60 3.09
N TYR A 508 -1.12 -14.85 2.59
CA TYR A 508 -0.33 -13.87 1.85
C TYR A 508 -0.33 -14.25 0.36
N PRO A 509 -1.13 -13.56 -0.48
CA PRO A 509 -1.03 -13.72 -1.92
C PRO A 509 0.24 -12.98 -2.39
N LEU A 510 1.27 -13.74 -2.73
CA LEU A 510 2.57 -13.20 -3.15
C LEU A 510 2.49 -12.72 -4.60
N LEU A 511 2.01 -11.47 -4.81
CA LEU A 511 1.78 -10.90 -6.14
C LEU A 511 3.06 -10.78 -6.97
N SER A 512 4.22 -10.65 -6.33
CA SER A 512 5.51 -10.73 -7.04
C SER A 512 5.64 -11.99 -7.88
N THR A 513 5.16 -13.13 -7.39
CA THR A 513 5.21 -14.40 -8.14
C THR A 513 4.23 -14.44 -9.31
N VAL A 514 3.27 -13.52 -9.36
CA VAL A 514 2.36 -13.33 -10.49
C VAL A 514 2.98 -12.36 -11.51
N HIS A 515 3.52 -11.24 -11.02
CA HIS A 515 4.10 -10.19 -11.88
C HIS A 515 5.44 -10.60 -12.51
N TYR A 516 6.21 -11.46 -11.83
CA TYR A 516 7.51 -11.95 -12.29
C TYR A 516 7.48 -13.42 -12.75
N ASP A 517 6.28 -13.92 -13.07
CA ASP A 517 6.10 -15.26 -13.62
C ASP A 517 6.55 -15.33 -15.07
N GLY A 518 7.56 -16.17 -15.34
CA GLY A 518 8.11 -16.37 -16.69
C GLY A 518 7.15 -17.05 -17.68
N GLU A 519 6.14 -17.79 -17.20
CA GLU A 519 5.11 -18.40 -18.06
C GLU A 519 4.16 -17.36 -18.63
N HIS A 520 3.84 -16.33 -17.86
CA HIS A 520 2.91 -15.27 -18.23
C HIS A 520 3.60 -14.02 -18.78
N HIS A 521 4.84 -13.76 -18.37
CA HIS A 521 5.60 -12.58 -18.73
C HIS A 521 7.00 -12.98 -19.22
N ALA A 522 7.21 -13.04 -20.53
CA ALA A 522 8.52 -13.37 -21.11
C ALA A 522 9.60 -12.41 -20.57
N ARG A 523 10.72 -12.94 -20.07
CA ARG A 523 11.82 -12.17 -19.46
C ARG A 523 11.30 -11.15 -18.43
N PRO A 524 10.68 -11.60 -17.32
CA PRO A 524 9.93 -10.74 -16.41
C PRO A 524 10.81 -9.68 -15.70
N GLU A 525 12.11 -9.90 -15.62
CA GLU A 525 13.11 -8.99 -15.05
C GLU A 525 13.46 -7.79 -15.96
N GLN A 526 13.01 -7.80 -17.20
CA GLN A 526 13.22 -6.71 -18.15
C GLN A 526 11.98 -5.83 -18.22
N PHE A 527 12.21 -4.51 -18.21
CA PHE A 527 11.17 -3.53 -18.48
C PHE A 527 10.88 -3.51 -19.98
N ASP A 528 9.71 -3.97 -20.39
CA ASP A 528 9.32 -4.09 -21.78
C ASP A 528 7.81 -3.84 -21.93
N PRO A 529 7.38 -2.62 -22.30
CA PRO A 529 5.97 -2.33 -22.55
C PRO A 529 5.36 -3.16 -23.69
N GLY A 530 6.19 -3.69 -24.60
CA GLY A 530 5.73 -4.51 -25.74
C GLY A 530 4.96 -5.76 -25.32
N ARG A 531 5.14 -6.26 -24.08
CA ARG A 531 4.39 -7.39 -23.53
C ARG A 531 2.89 -7.15 -23.43
N PHE A 532 2.48 -5.89 -23.33
CA PHE A 532 1.08 -5.45 -23.29
C PHE A 532 0.57 -4.92 -24.64
N LEU A 533 1.25 -5.23 -25.72
CA LEU A 533 0.82 -4.93 -27.09
C LEU A 533 0.64 -6.22 -27.89
N ASP A 534 -0.32 -6.22 -28.79
CA ASP A 534 -0.45 -7.26 -29.81
C ASP A 534 0.46 -6.99 -31.03
N SER A 535 0.45 -7.89 -32.02
CA SER A 535 1.22 -7.75 -33.26
C SER A 535 0.85 -6.55 -34.11
N HIS A 536 -0.31 -5.93 -33.87
CA HIS A 536 -0.81 -4.73 -34.56
C HIS A 536 -0.60 -3.45 -33.75
N GLY A 537 0.04 -3.54 -32.58
CA GLY A 537 0.29 -2.39 -31.70
C GLY A 537 -0.92 -1.98 -30.85
N HIS A 538 -2.00 -2.77 -30.79
CA HIS A 538 -3.12 -2.52 -29.90
C HIS A 538 -2.81 -3.03 -28.48
N PHE A 539 -3.40 -2.36 -27.51
CA PHE A 539 -3.25 -2.78 -26.11
C PHE A 539 -3.88 -4.16 -25.87
N LYS A 540 -3.08 -5.06 -25.29
CA LYS A 540 -3.47 -6.42 -24.92
C LYS A 540 -3.46 -6.57 -23.39
N LYS A 541 -4.62 -6.81 -22.81
CA LYS A 541 -4.72 -7.11 -21.37
C LYS A 541 -4.11 -8.48 -21.07
N ALA A 542 -3.30 -8.57 -19.99
CA ALA A 542 -2.79 -9.83 -19.47
C ALA A 542 -3.60 -10.27 -18.25
N ASP A 543 -4.02 -11.54 -18.20
CA ASP A 543 -4.78 -12.08 -17.07
C ASP A 543 -3.95 -12.13 -15.78
N ALA A 544 -2.66 -12.41 -15.90
CA ALA A 544 -1.71 -12.43 -14.80
C ALA A 544 -1.21 -11.04 -14.35
N PHE A 545 -1.99 -9.98 -14.64
CA PHE A 545 -1.70 -8.61 -14.22
C PHE A 545 -2.62 -8.22 -13.06
N MET A 546 -2.10 -8.23 -11.82
CA MET A 546 -2.87 -8.06 -10.58
C MET A 546 -2.33 -6.98 -9.62
N PRO A 547 -1.90 -5.78 -10.07
CA PRO A 547 -1.34 -4.76 -9.16
C PRO A 547 -2.38 -4.22 -8.16
N PHE A 548 -3.66 -4.41 -8.44
CA PHE A 548 -4.78 -4.02 -7.59
C PHE A 548 -5.36 -5.19 -6.78
N SER A 549 -4.65 -6.35 -6.74
CA SER A 549 -5.15 -7.61 -6.20
C SER A 549 -6.39 -8.11 -6.96
N ALA A 550 -7.18 -9.02 -6.36
CA ALA A 550 -8.35 -9.62 -7.00
C ALA A 550 -9.46 -9.94 -5.99
N GLY A 551 -10.62 -10.37 -6.49
CA GLY A 551 -11.73 -10.89 -5.70
C GLY A 551 -12.46 -9.86 -4.86
N LYS A 552 -13.00 -10.30 -3.71
CA LYS A 552 -13.83 -9.45 -2.84
C LYS A 552 -13.07 -8.25 -2.25
N ARG A 553 -11.75 -8.37 -2.10
CA ARG A 553 -10.86 -7.34 -1.56
C ARG A 553 -10.09 -6.59 -2.65
N LEU A 554 -10.47 -6.72 -3.92
CA LEU A 554 -9.95 -5.90 -5.02
C LEU A 554 -9.91 -4.43 -4.63
N CYS A 555 -8.88 -3.70 -5.04
CA CYS A 555 -8.69 -2.29 -4.73
C CYS A 555 -9.96 -1.47 -5.02
N LEU A 556 -10.39 -0.71 -4.03
CA LEU A 556 -11.58 0.12 -4.13
C LEU A 556 -11.36 1.32 -5.05
N GLY A 557 -10.10 1.81 -5.13
CA GLY A 557 -9.69 2.95 -5.93
C GLY A 557 -9.12 2.63 -7.31
N GLU A 558 -9.19 1.37 -7.82
CA GLU A 558 -8.57 0.99 -9.09
C GLU A 558 -8.94 1.93 -10.24
N GLY A 559 -10.23 2.25 -10.41
CA GLY A 559 -10.68 3.12 -11.51
C GLY A 559 -10.13 4.54 -11.40
N LEU A 560 -10.06 5.09 -10.18
CA LEU A 560 -9.46 6.40 -9.91
C LEU A 560 -7.96 6.37 -10.18
N ALA A 561 -7.27 5.37 -9.65
CA ALA A 561 -5.83 5.21 -9.80
C ALA A 561 -5.39 5.14 -11.28
N ARG A 562 -6.10 4.37 -12.09
CA ARG A 562 -5.82 4.26 -13.53
C ARG A 562 -6.03 5.59 -14.26
N MET A 563 -7.02 6.37 -13.86
CA MET A 563 -7.28 7.71 -14.42
C MET A 563 -6.22 8.70 -13.99
N GLU A 564 -5.87 8.74 -12.70
CA GLU A 564 -4.83 9.62 -12.17
C GLU A 564 -3.47 9.34 -12.82
N LEU A 565 -3.05 8.09 -12.86
CA LEU A 565 -1.75 7.72 -13.47
C LEU A 565 -1.69 8.14 -14.94
N PHE A 566 -2.76 7.92 -15.70
CA PHE A 566 -2.82 8.31 -17.10
C PHE A 566 -2.76 9.83 -17.25
N LEU A 567 -3.65 10.57 -16.58
CA LEU A 567 -3.76 12.03 -16.75
C LEU A 567 -2.52 12.76 -16.22
N PHE A 568 -1.99 12.40 -15.04
CA PHE A 568 -0.78 13.03 -14.53
C PHE A 568 0.43 12.77 -15.43
N LEU A 569 0.66 11.50 -15.81
CA LEU A 569 1.82 11.15 -16.61
C LEU A 569 1.78 11.82 -17.99
N THR A 570 0.63 11.74 -18.68
CA THR A 570 0.49 12.35 -20.01
C THR A 570 0.58 13.88 -19.98
N THR A 571 -0.03 14.53 -18.98
CA THR A 571 0.04 16.00 -18.84
C THR A 571 1.47 16.47 -18.56
N ILE A 572 2.22 15.74 -17.71
CA ILE A 572 3.61 16.10 -17.41
C ILE A 572 4.51 15.85 -18.63
N LEU A 573 4.35 14.72 -19.32
CA LEU A 573 5.12 14.41 -20.53
C LEU A 573 4.74 15.28 -21.74
N GLN A 574 3.51 15.80 -21.79
CA GLN A 574 3.13 16.82 -22.77
C GLN A 574 3.96 18.11 -22.59
N ALA A 575 4.24 18.48 -21.34
CA ALA A 575 4.91 19.73 -21.00
C ALA A 575 6.45 19.61 -20.90
N PHE A 576 6.97 18.43 -20.53
CA PHE A 576 8.38 18.26 -20.19
C PHE A 576 8.97 16.96 -20.73
N THR A 577 10.28 16.99 -20.94
CA THR A 577 11.15 15.81 -21.05
C THR A 577 11.84 15.59 -19.71
N LEU A 578 11.76 14.36 -19.20
CA LEU A 578 12.38 13.94 -17.95
C LEU A 578 13.85 13.57 -18.21
N MET A 579 14.78 14.19 -17.50
CA MET A 579 16.20 13.91 -17.65
C MET A 579 16.84 13.58 -16.29
N SER A 580 17.80 12.67 -16.32
CA SER A 580 18.61 12.35 -15.15
C SER A 580 19.79 13.30 -15.05
N PRO A 581 20.09 13.85 -13.86
CA PRO A 581 21.31 14.63 -13.63
C PRO A 581 22.57 13.77 -13.53
N VAL A 582 22.42 12.44 -13.50
CA VAL A 582 23.51 11.47 -13.46
C VAL A 582 23.49 10.57 -14.69
N PRO A 583 24.61 9.91 -15.06
CA PRO A 583 24.67 8.98 -16.17
C PRO A 583 23.62 7.85 -16.04
N LEU A 584 23.02 7.41 -17.15
CA LEU A 584 21.96 6.40 -17.16
C LEU A 584 22.34 5.09 -16.47
N GLY A 585 23.63 4.73 -16.47
CA GLY A 585 24.16 3.55 -15.78
C GLY A 585 24.02 3.64 -14.26
N GLU A 586 24.03 4.83 -13.70
CA GLU A 586 23.93 5.11 -12.27
C GLU A 586 22.47 5.24 -11.80
N VAL A 587 21.51 5.37 -12.72
CA VAL A 587 20.08 5.43 -12.39
C VAL A 587 19.64 4.06 -11.88
N SER A 588 19.42 3.95 -10.58
CA SER A 588 18.97 2.73 -9.92
C SER A 588 17.45 2.72 -9.74
N ILE A 589 16.81 1.67 -10.27
CA ILE A 589 15.36 1.40 -10.09
C ILE A 589 15.10 0.39 -8.95
N VAL A 590 16.15 -0.02 -8.22
CA VAL A 590 16.05 -0.93 -7.08
C VAL A 590 15.32 -0.22 -5.93
N PRO A 591 14.35 -0.89 -5.27
CA PRO A 591 13.65 -0.29 -4.14
C PRO A 591 14.58 -0.06 -2.95
N SER A 592 14.38 1.04 -2.24
CA SER A 592 15.10 1.37 -1.00
C SER A 592 14.73 0.46 0.17
N ALA A 593 13.51 -0.07 0.15
CA ALA A 593 12.97 -1.01 1.13
C ALA A 593 12.04 -1.99 0.43
N SER A 594 12.04 -3.24 0.88
CA SER A 594 11.19 -4.32 0.37
C SER A 594 10.53 -5.04 1.55
N GLY A 595 9.64 -4.31 2.23
CA GLY A 595 8.80 -4.83 3.30
C GLY A 595 7.37 -5.05 2.81
N VAL A 596 6.39 -4.38 3.45
CA VAL A 596 4.98 -4.38 3.02
C VAL A 596 4.83 -3.71 1.65
N SER A 597 5.68 -2.72 1.36
CA SER A 597 5.70 -2.00 0.08
C SER A 597 7.12 -1.87 -0.46
N ARG A 598 7.24 -1.73 -1.79
CA ARG A 598 8.47 -1.37 -2.49
C ARG A 598 8.44 0.13 -2.77
N VAL A 599 9.39 0.86 -2.20
CA VAL A 599 9.50 2.32 -2.35
C VAL A 599 10.78 2.62 -3.12
N PRO A 600 10.76 3.47 -4.17
CA PRO A 600 11.97 3.83 -4.89
C PRO A 600 12.93 4.59 -3.98
N MET A 601 14.23 4.47 -4.24
CA MET A 601 15.22 5.36 -3.59
C MET A 601 14.91 6.80 -3.94
N ARG A 602 15.33 7.74 -3.10
CA ARG A 602 15.30 9.16 -3.46
C ARG A 602 16.24 9.41 -4.63
N TYR A 603 15.80 10.22 -5.56
CA TYR A 603 16.55 10.58 -6.75
C TYR A 603 16.32 12.04 -7.10
N GLN A 604 17.18 12.57 -7.91
CA GLN A 604 17.07 13.91 -8.50
C GLN A 604 16.61 13.79 -9.95
N LEU A 605 15.88 14.78 -10.40
CA LEU A 605 15.25 14.86 -11.71
C LEU A 605 15.47 16.26 -12.28
N LEU A 606 15.74 16.34 -13.57
CA LEU A 606 15.73 17.57 -14.38
C LEU A 606 14.50 17.54 -15.29
N LEU A 607 13.82 18.68 -15.42
CA LEU A 607 12.71 18.86 -16.35
C LEU A 607 13.11 19.85 -17.43
N VAL A 608 13.11 19.37 -18.67
CA VAL A 608 13.34 20.21 -19.84
C VAL A 608 11.99 20.53 -20.47
N PRO A 609 11.57 21.80 -20.52
CA PRO A 609 10.34 22.18 -21.20
C PRO A 609 10.35 21.72 -22.66
N ARG A 610 9.27 21.11 -23.11
CA ARG A 610 9.09 20.80 -24.53
C ARG A 610 8.61 22.05 -25.26
N GLN A 611 9.18 22.29 -26.43
CA GLN A 611 8.69 23.34 -27.34
C GLN A 611 7.30 22.88 -27.84
N ALA A 612 6.32 23.77 -27.72
CA ALA A 612 4.96 23.54 -28.19
C ALA A 612 4.89 23.55 -29.73
#